data_de862ad31a01a190c1f2c49482aea613
#
_entry.id   de862ad31a01a190c1f2c49482aea613
#
_cell.length_a   1.000
_cell.length_b   1.000
_cell.length_c   1.000
_cell.angle_alpha   90.00
_cell.angle_beta   90.00
_cell.angle_gamma   90.00
#
_symmetry.space_group_name_H-M   'P 1'
#
loop_
_entity.id
_entity.type
_entity.pdbx_description
1 polymer ?
#
loop_
_entity_poly.entity_id
_entity_poly.type
_entity_poly.pdbx_seq_one_letter_code
_entity_poly.pdbx_strand_id
1 'polypeptide(L)'
;MLIDPYFSVPSLEPEVIEDGVDLVLITHDHGDHTGDCVDICKKTHAKLGAIVGTAGALQKKGIPASQILGGTGFNMGGTIAFKGASVTMTQAYHTSDTGSPAGYIIQMPDGLTVYHAGDTCIFSGMALWGKLFRIDVALLPIGGFYTMDFRQAVMACGLLKCSHVIPMHFGTFPVLEKDSSRFAAELKKEMPGCTLLPLEPGKSVTFSH
;
A
#
# COMPACT_ATOMS: atom_id res chain seq x y z
N MET A 1 6.78 -10.18 -0.79
CA MET A 1 5.83 -9.27 -1.48
C MET A 1 6.29 -7.84 -1.27
N LEU A 2 6.23 -7.02 -2.31
CA LEU A 2 6.47 -5.57 -2.23
C LEU A 2 5.23 -4.82 -2.70
N ILE A 3 5.01 -3.61 -2.18
CA ILE A 3 3.97 -2.69 -2.63
C ILE A 3 4.64 -1.37 -2.93
N ASP A 4 4.43 -0.84 -4.14
CA ASP A 4 4.99 0.43 -4.61
C ASP A 4 6.50 0.57 -4.35
N PRO A 5 7.35 -0.33 -4.88
CA PRO A 5 8.78 -0.33 -4.60
C PRO A 5 9.48 0.87 -5.23
N TYR A 6 9.94 1.79 -4.39
CA TYR A 6 10.68 2.99 -4.77
C TYR A 6 11.92 3.13 -3.88
N PHE A 7 13.09 2.76 -4.41
CA PHE A 7 14.35 2.72 -3.68
C PHE A 7 15.20 3.99 -3.82
N SER A 8 14.72 4.99 -4.55
CA SER A 8 15.44 6.27 -4.68
C SER A 8 15.43 7.12 -3.39
N VAL A 9 14.90 6.58 -2.30
CA VAL A 9 15.02 7.16 -0.96
C VAL A 9 16.37 6.77 -0.38
N PRO A 10 17.23 7.71 0.06
CA PRO A 10 18.63 7.45 0.44
C PRO A 10 18.87 6.44 1.57
N SER A 11 17.82 5.97 2.24
CA SER A 11 17.91 5.05 3.39
C SER A 11 17.52 3.61 3.10
N LEU A 12 17.16 3.28 1.84
CA LEU A 12 16.78 1.92 1.47
C LEU A 12 17.89 1.26 0.66
N GLU A 13 18.56 0.30 1.30
CA GLU A 13 19.50 -0.55 0.59
C GLU A 13 18.75 -1.66 -0.17
N PRO A 14 19.21 -2.05 -1.36
CA PRO A 14 18.55 -3.06 -2.19
C PRO A 14 18.62 -4.50 -1.65
N GLU A 15 19.09 -4.71 -0.43
CA GLU A 15 19.21 -6.04 0.23
C GLU A 15 17.87 -6.81 0.27
N VAL A 16 16.73 -6.09 0.35
CA VAL A 16 15.39 -6.70 0.32
C VAL A 16 15.13 -7.50 -0.97
N ILE A 17 15.90 -7.26 -2.05
CA ILE A 17 15.75 -7.95 -3.32
C ILE A 17 16.59 -9.23 -3.37
N GLU A 18 17.66 -9.33 -2.58
CA GLU A 18 18.59 -10.49 -2.60
C GLU A 18 17.92 -11.77 -2.12
N ASP A 19 16.98 -11.68 -1.18
CA ASP A 19 16.19 -12.81 -0.69
C ASP A 19 15.09 -13.28 -1.67
N GLY A 20 14.95 -12.59 -2.79
CA GLY A 20 13.93 -12.84 -3.82
C GLY A 20 12.60 -12.15 -3.54
N VAL A 21 11.90 -11.80 -4.61
CA VAL A 21 10.56 -11.18 -4.58
C VAL A 21 9.60 -12.05 -5.38
N ASP A 22 8.50 -12.46 -4.77
CA ASP A 22 7.48 -13.27 -5.43
C ASP A 22 6.38 -12.46 -6.11
N LEU A 23 6.02 -11.31 -5.49
CA LEU A 23 4.90 -10.47 -5.93
C LEU A 23 5.22 -9.00 -5.71
N VAL A 24 4.97 -8.18 -6.72
CA VAL A 24 4.94 -6.73 -6.67
C VAL A 24 3.51 -6.27 -6.90
N LEU A 25 2.99 -5.44 -6.02
CA LEU A 25 1.70 -4.75 -6.17
C LEU A 25 1.96 -3.27 -6.44
N ILE A 26 1.24 -2.70 -7.41
CA ILE A 26 1.32 -1.27 -7.74
C ILE A 26 -0.05 -0.65 -7.53
N THR A 27 -0.11 0.37 -6.68
CA THR A 27 -1.34 1.09 -6.37
C THR A 27 -1.76 2.03 -7.50
N HIS A 28 -0.82 2.75 -8.09
CA HIS A 28 -1.04 3.66 -9.22
C HIS A 28 0.29 3.99 -9.93
N ASP A 29 0.25 4.74 -11.01
CA ASP A 29 1.36 4.87 -11.95
C ASP A 29 2.28 6.07 -11.74
N HIS A 30 2.20 6.79 -10.62
CA HIS A 30 3.17 7.83 -10.29
C HIS A 30 4.57 7.24 -10.11
N GLY A 31 5.58 8.07 -10.39
CA GLY A 31 6.99 7.62 -10.43
C GLY A 31 7.52 7.12 -9.10
N ASP A 32 7.08 7.69 -7.99
CA ASP A 32 7.42 7.31 -6.62
C ASP A 32 6.68 6.05 -6.12
N HIS A 33 5.81 5.45 -6.94
CA HIS A 33 5.11 4.19 -6.68
C HIS A 33 5.52 3.09 -7.68
N THR A 34 5.58 3.39 -8.98
CA THR A 34 6.07 2.43 -9.97
C THR A 34 7.58 2.21 -9.88
N GLY A 35 8.33 3.24 -9.50
CA GLY A 35 9.75 3.24 -9.18
C GLY A 35 10.56 2.14 -9.85
N ASP A 36 11.06 1.23 -9.04
CA ASP A 36 11.94 0.14 -9.45
C ASP A 36 11.19 -1.14 -9.85
N CYS A 37 9.85 -1.09 -9.95
CA CYS A 37 8.98 -2.24 -10.21
C CYS A 37 9.42 -3.06 -11.44
N VAL A 38 9.75 -2.39 -12.55
CA VAL A 38 10.10 -3.08 -13.81
C VAL A 38 11.40 -3.87 -13.66
N ASP A 39 12.41 -3.27 -13.04
CA ASP A 39 13.73 -3.89 -12.85
C ASP A 39 13.64 -5.03 -11.83
N ILE A 40 12.88 -4.85 -10.75
CA ILE A 40 12.61 -5.89 -9.77
C ILE A 40 11.92 -7.09 -10.43
N CYS A 41 10.82 -6.86 -11.15
CA CYS A 41 10.10 -7.94 -11.83
C CYS A 41 10.98 -8.68 -12.82
N LYS A 42 11.83 -7.98 -13.58
CA LYS A 42 12.78 -8.62 -14.52
C LYS A 42 13.85 -9.43 -13.79
N LYS A 43 14.43 -8.88 -12.72
CA LYS A 43 15.53 -9.51 -11.97
C LYS A 43 15.07 -10.74 -11.20
N THR A 44 13.90 -10.67 -10.55
CA THR A 44 13.42 -11.70 -9.61
C THR A 44 12.38 -12.64 -10.21
N HIS A 45 11.88 -12.35 -11.42
CA HIS A 45 10.72 -13.02 -12.02
C HIS A 45 9.44 -12.90 -11.19
N ALA A 46 9.35 -11.89 -10.31
CA ALA A 46 8.15 -11.60 -9.51
C ALA A 46 6.91 -11.45 -10.38
N LYS A 47 5.76 -11.86 -9.83
CA LYS A 47 4.46 -11.53 -10.44
C LYS A 47 4.13 -10.07 -10.16
N LEU A 48 3.42 -9.45 -11.09
CA LEU A 48 2.88 -8.09 -10.98
C LEU A 48 1.38 -8.13 -10.75
N GLY A 49 0.91 -7.47 -9.71
CA GLY A 49 -0.51 -7.15 -9.49
C GLY A 49 -0.75 -5.66 -9.57
N ALA A 50 -1.61 -5.23 -10.48
CA ALA A 50 -2.02 -3.84 -10.65
C ALA A 50 -3.39 -3.78 -11.34
N ILE A 51 -4.01 -2.59 -11.34
CA ILE A 51 -5.22 -2.36 -12.14
C ILE A 51 -4.88 -2.53 -13.63
N VAL A 52 -5.85 -3.00 -14.42
CA VAL A 52 -5.66 -3.41 -15.82
C VAL A 52 -4.91 -2.35 -16.66
N GLY A 53 -5.26 -1.08 -16.54
CA GLY A 53 -4.60 0.00 -17.28
C GLY A 53 -3.11 0.14 -16.91
N THR A 54 -2.80 0.19 -15.62
CA THR A 54 -1.42 0.30 -15.11
C THR A 54 -0.61 -0.95 -15.42
N ALA A 55 -1.20 -2.15 -15.28
CA ALA A 55 -0.55 -3.40 -15.67
C ALA A 55 -0.17 -3.39 -17.16
N GLY A 56 -1.08 -2.93 -18.03
CA GLY A 56 -0.81 -2.78 -19.47
C GLY A 56 0.29 -1.77 -19.80
N ALA A 57 0.38 -0.67 -19.04
CA ALA A 57 1.45 0.31 -19.18
C ALA A 57 2.80 -0.27 -18.74
N LEU A 58 2.85 -1.00 -17.64
CA LEU A 58 4.06 -1.67 -17.14
C LEU A 58 4.50 -2.81 -18.07
N GLN A 59 3.54 -3.50 -18.70
CA GLN A 59 3.85 -4.48 -19.77
C GLN A 59 4.58 -3.82 -20.92
N LYS A 60 4.12 -2.66 -21.39
CA LYS A 60 4.81 -1.89 -22.44
C LYS A 60 6.21 -1.44 -22.04
N LYS A 61 6.48 -1.27 -20.74
CA LYS A 61 7.82 -1.00 -20.21
C LYS A 61 8.69 -2.25 -20.07
N GLY A 62 8.16 -3.44 -20.42
CA GLY A 62 8.93 -4.67 -20.59
C GLY A 62 8.68 -5.75 -19.53
N ILE A 63 7.64 -5.66 -18.71
CA ILE A 63 7.21 -6.79 -17.87
C ILE A 63 6.44 -7.79 -18.75
N PRO A 64 6.85 -9.07 -18.84
CA PRO A 64 6.16 -10.05 -19.66
C PRO A 64 4.71 -10.29 -19.18
N ALA A 65 3.76 -10.53 -20.09
CA ALA A 65 2.39 -10.86 -19.74
C ALA A 65 2.28 -12.09 -18.81
N SER A 66 3.21 -13.03 -18.92
CA SER A 66 3.29 -14.19 -18.04
C SER A 66 3.60 -13.86 -16.58
N GLN A 67 4.16 -12.69 -16.30
CA GLN A 67 4.38 -12.19 -14.95
C GLN A 67 3.20 -11.39 -14.40
N ILE A 68 2.29 -10.92 -15.27
CA ILE A 68 1.11 -10.16 -14.82
C ILE A 68 0.06 -11.12 -14.28
N LEU A 69 -0.44 -10.86 -13.09
CA LEU A 69 -1.53 -11.65 -12.48
C LEU A 69 -2.78 -11.58 -13.35
N GLY A 70 -3.39 -12.74 -13.61
CA GLY A 70 -4.50 -12.85 -14.57
C GLY A 70 -4.13 -12.56 -16.02
N GLY A 71 -2.85 -12.35 -16.34
CA GLY A 71 -2.36 -12.02 -17.70
C GLY A 71 -2.55 -10.56 -18.09
N THR A 72 -3.46 -9.84 -17.42
CA THR A 72 -3.86 -8.46 -17.75
C THR A 72 -3.90 -7.53 -16.54
N GLY A 73 -3.71 -8.03 -15.33
CA GLY A 73 -4.05 -7.34 -14.08
C GLY A 73 -5.49 -7.63 -13.65
N PHE A 74 -5.98 -6.92 -12.62
CA PHE A 74 -7.33 -7.08 -12.09
C PHE A 74 -7.91 -5.71 -11.70
N ASN A 75 -9.17 -5.65 -11.28
CA ASN A 75 -9.87 -4.41 -10.98
C ASN A 75 -10.37 -4.35 -9.54
N MET A 76 -10.80 -3.15 -9.13
CA MET A 76 -11.36 -2.88 -7.80
C MET A 76 -12.49 -3.84 -7.46
N GLY A 77 -12.51 -4.33 -6.22
CA GLY A 77 -13.42 -5.37 -5.73
C GLY A 77 -12.99 -6.79 -6.14
N GLY A 78 -12.07 -6.94 -7.10
CA GLY A 78 -11.51 -8.23 -7.47
C GLY A 78 -10.55 -8.75 -6.40
N THR A 79 -10.56 -10.07 -6.20
CA THR A 79 -9.65 -10.77 -5.29
C THR A 79 -8.87 -11.83 -6.06
N ILE A 80 -7.57 -11.86 -5.84
CA ILE A 80 -6.68 -12.87 -6.40
C ILE A 80 -6.03 -13.68 -5.29
N ALA A 81 -5.79 -14.96 -5.53
CA ALA A 81 -5.02 -15.83 -4.63
C ALA A 81 -3.57 -15.93 -5.13
N PHE A 82 -2.61 -15.79 -4.21
CA PHE A 82 -1.20 -15.92 -4.52
C PHE A 82 -0.41 -16.53 -3.34
N LYS A 83 0.17 -17.72 -3.55
CA LYS A 83 0.98 -18.44 -2.54
C LYS A 83 0.33 -18.51 -1.15
N GLY A 84 -0.98 -18.81 -1.09
CA GLY A 84 -1.73 -18.91 0.15
C GLY A 84 -2.26 -17.59 0.72
N ALA A 85 -1.79 -16.45 0.24
CA ALA A 85 -2.39 -15.16 0.54
C ALA A 85 -3.56 -14.85 -0.42
N SER A 86 -4.48 -13.99 0.01
CA SER A 86 -5.45 -13.37 -0.89
C SER A 86 -5.26 -11.86 -0.93
N VAL A 87 -5.38 -11.25 -2.11
CA VAL A 87 -5.21 -9.83 -2.34
C VAL A 87 -6.46 -9.28 -2.99
N THR A 88 -7.19 -8.43 -2.27
CA THR A 88 -8.37 -7.73 -2.77
C THR A 88 -8.02 -6.29 -3.10
N MET A 89 -8.32 -5.84 -4.32
CA MET A 89 -8.10 -4.46 -4.71
C MET A 89 -9.25 -3.57 -4.23
N THR A 90 -8.92 -2.45 -3.60
CA THR A 90 -9.86 -1.45 -3.11
C THR A 90 -9.76 -0.16 -3.92
N GLN A 91 -10.74 0.74 -3.76
CA GLN A 91 -10.66 2.09 -4.31
C GLN A 91 -9.58 2.91 -3.61
N ALA A 92 -9.02 3.86 -4.34
CA ALA A 92 -8.31 5.02 -3.83
C ALA A 92 -8.73 6.26 -4.64
N TYR A 93 -8.75 7.43 -3.99
CA TYR A 93 -9.12 8.69 -4.63
C TYR A 93 -7.89 9.57 -4.78
N HIS A 94 -7.25 9.44 -5.91
CA HIS A 94 -6.01 10.12 -6.28
C HIS A 94 -5.94 10.25 -7.80
N THR A 95 -4.87 10.81 -8.35
CA THR A 95 -4.60 10.86 -9.79
C THR A 95 -3.82 9.65 -10.27
N SER A 96 -3.99 9.28 -11.51
CA SER A 96 -3.23 8.26 -12.23
C SER A 96 -3.46 8.44 -13.73
N ASP A 97 -2.44 8.21 -14.56
CA ASP A 97 -2.55 8.40 -16.01
C ASP A 97 -3.03 7.15 -16.74
N THR A 98 -2.77 5.95 -16.19
CA THR A 98 -2.98 4.67 -16.90
C THR A 98 -4.07 3.79 -16.32
N GLY A 99 -4.71 4.21 -15.24
CA GLY A 99 -5.79 3.48 -14.59
C GLY A 99 -6.29 4.25 -13.37
N SER A 100 -7.27 3.71 -12.67
CA SER A 100 -7.71 4.31 -11.42
C SER A 100 -6.76 3.91 -10.30
N PRO A 101 -6.40 4.84 -9.39
CA PRO A 101 -5.64 4.51 -8.19
C PRO A 101 -6.35 3.48 -7.34
N ALA A 102 -5.59 2.63 -6.67
CA ALA A 102 -6.10 1.53 -5.88
C ALA A 102 -5.38 1.41 -4.54
N GLY A 103 -6.03 0.78 -3.58
CA GLY A 103 -5.42 0.20 -2.39
C GLY A 103 -5.54 -1.32 -2.42
N TYR A 104 -5.04 -1.98 -1.39
CA TYR A 104 -5.07 -3.44 -1.27
C TYR A 104 -5.43 -3.89 0.14
N ILE A 105 -6.30 -4.90 0.23
CA ILE A 105 -6.47 -5.70 1.45
C ILE A 105 -5.78 -7.04 1.20
N ILE A 106 -4.81 -7.36 2.04
CA ILE A 106 -4.00 -8.56 1.93
C ILE A 106 -4.27 -9.42 3.15
N GLN A 107 -4.83 -10.61 2.92
CA GLN A 107 -5.01 -11.61 3.96
C GLN A 107 -3.88 -12.63 3.82
N MET A 108 -3.03 -12.71 4.82
CA MET A 108 -1.88 -13.60 4.87
C MET A 108 -2.30 -15.01 5.31
N PRO A 109 -1.53 -16.07 4.96
CA PRO A 109 -1.86 -17.45 5.32
C PRO A 109 -1.95 -17.71 6.83
N ASP A 110 -1.28 -16.93 7.65
CA ASP A 110 -1.30 -16.98 9.13
C ASP A 110 -2.49 -16.24 9.75
N GLY A 111 -3.34 -15.63 8.91
CA GLY A 111 -4.54 -14.90 9.34
C GLY A 111 -4.38 -13.39 9.48
N LEU A 112 -3.15 -12.85 9.41
CA LEU A 112 -2.93 -11.40 9.44
C LEU A 112 -3.59 -10.73 8.22
N THR A 113 -4.36 -9.68 8.48
CA THR A 113 -5.01 -8.87 7.44
C THR A 113 -4.44 -7.46 7.43
N VAL A 114 -3.82 -7.09 6.33
CA VAL A 114 -3.18 -5.78 6.10
C VAL A 114 -3.99 -4.98 5.08
N TYR A 115 -4.32 -3.75 5.39
CA TYR A 115 -4.85 -2.78 4.42
C TYR A 115 -3.75 -1.77 4.06
N HIS A 116 -3.41 -1.68 2.79
CA HIS A 116 -2.55 -0.64 2.23
C HIS A 116 -3.41 0.32 1.42
N ALA A 117 -3.53 1.57 1.86
CA ALA A 117 -4.44 2.53 1.25
C ALA A 117 -4.01 2.98 -0.16
N GLY A 118 -2.73 2.87 -0.49
CA GLY A 118 -2.14 3.64 -1.58
C GLY A 118 -2.24 5.14 -1.30
N ASP A 119 -2.12 5.94 -2.33
CA ASP A 119 -2.37 7.37 -2.25
C ASP A 119 -3.86 7.66 -2.40
N THR A 120 -4.43 8.29 -1.38
CA THR A 120 -5.87 8.56 -1.33
C THR A 120 -6.21 9.68 -0.35
N CYS A 121 -7.32 10.40 -0.59
CA CYS A 121 -8.03 11.09 0.47
C CYS A 121 -8.87 10.08 1.28
N ILE A 122 -9.46 10.53 2.40
CA ILE A 122 -10.46 9.75 3.12
C ILE A 122 -11.73 9.59 2.27
N PHE A 123 -12.38 8.41 2.35
CA PHE A 123 -13.67 8.17 1.69
C PHE A 123 -14.55 7.21 2.49
N SER A 124 -15.86 7.35 2.35
CA SER A 124 -16.85 6.58 3.10
C SER A 124 -16.79 5.06 2.86
N GLY A 125 -16.31 4.64 1.69
CA GLY A 125 -16.12 3.23 1.34
C GLY A 125 -15.15 2.48 2.27
N MET A 126 -14.24 3.18 2.95
CA MET A 126 -13.37 2.56 3.98
C MET A 126 -14.19 1.87 5.07
N ALA A 127 -15.37 2.41 5.43
CA ALA A 127 -16.25 1.77 6.40
C ALA A 127 -16.84 0.44 5.91
N LEU A 128 -17.03 0.28 4.59
CA LEU A 128 -17.48 -0.99 4.01
C LEU A 128 -16.36 -2.04 4.04
N TRP A 129 -15.14 -1.63 3.75
CA TRP A 129 -13.97 -2.50 3.88
C TRP A 129 -13.76 -2.97 5.32
N GLY A 130 -13.86 -2.08 6.30
CA GLY A 130 -13.80 -2.43 7.72
C GLY A 130 -14.98 -3.27 8.25
N LYS A 131 -16.09 -3.38 7.48
CA LYS A 131 -17.18 -4.34 7.76
C LYS A 131 -16.94 -5.70 7.12
N LEU A 132 -16.35 -5.74 5.92
CA LEU A 132 -16.11 -6.95 5.15
C LEU A 132 -14.87 -7.71 5.64
N PHE A 133 -13.87 -7.00 6.13
CA PHE A 133 -12.59 -7.55 6.56
C PHE A 133 -12.26 -7.12 7.99
N ARG A 134 -11.75 -8.07 8.79
CA ARG A 134 -11.10 -7.73 10.04
C ARG A 134 -9.69 -7.24 9.74
N ILE A 135 -9.49 -5.93 9.71
CA ILE A 135 -8.20 -5.31 9.40
C ILE A 135 -7.36 -5.24 10.68
N ASP A 136 -6.23 -5.95 10.71
CA ASP A 136 -5.32 -5.93 11.85
C ASP A 136 -4.37 -4.72 11.76
N VAL A 137 -3.87 -4.42 10.56
CA VAL A 137 -2.94 -3.31 10.31
C VAL A 137 -3.39 -2.51 9.10
N ALA A 138 -3.44 -1.18 9.24
CA ALA A 138 -3.65 -0.27 8.12
C ALA A 138 -2.38 0.57 7.87
N LEU A 139 -1.91 0.62 6.62
CA LEU A 139 -0.90 1.57 6.16
C LEU A 139 -1.62 2.74 5.51
N LEU A 140 -1.52 3.92 6.13
CA LEU A 140 -2.28 5.11 5.73
C LEU A 140 -1.35 6.28 5.45
N PRO A 141 -1.51 6.97 4.31
CA PRO A 141 -0.78 8.20 4.03
C PRO A 141 -1.24 9.32 4.98
N ILE A 142 -0.28 10.10 5.48
CA ILE A 142 -0.54 11.22 6.40
C ILE A 142 0.06 12.55 5.93
N GLY A 143 0.62 12.58 4.73
CA GLY A 143 1.40 13.72 4.21
C GLY A 143 0.61 15.00 3.99
N GLY A 144 -0.70 14.94 3.80
CA GLY A 144 -1.61 16.08 3.72
C GLY A 144 -1.80 16.64 2.33
N PHE A 145 -0.79 17.17 1.68
CA PHE A 145 -0.97 17.96 0.44
C PHE A 145 -1.52 17.17 -0.76
N TYR A 146 -1.00 15.95 -0.95
CA TYR A 146 -1.41 15.08 -2.06
C TYR A 146 -2.34 13.95 -1.62
N THR A 147 -2.37 13.65 -0.32
CA THR A 147 -3.09 12.54 0.27
C THR A 147 -3.85 12.97 1.51
N MET A 148 -4.33 12.04 2.33
CA MET A 148 -4.93 12.35 3.64
C MET A 148 -3.97 13.18 4.48
N ASP A 149 -4.50 14.17 5.20
CA ASP A 149 -3.82 14.76 6.34
C ASP A 149 -3.95 13.85 7.58
N PHE A 150 -3.26 14.20 8.66
CA PHE A 150 -3.27 13.42 9.90
C PHE A 150 -4.67 13.24 10.51
N ARG A 151 -5.60 14.21 10.36
CA ARG A 151 -6.97 14.12 10.89
C ARG A 151 -7.81 13.15 10.07
N GLN A 152 -7.70 13.25 8.75
CA GLN A 152 -8.37 12.32 7.83
C GLN A 152 -7.88 10.88 8.09
N ALA A 153 -6.59 10.68 8.29
CA ALA A 153 -6.01 9.36 8.56
C ALA A 153 -6.49 8.78 9.91
N VAL A 154 -6.62 9.60 10.96
CA VAL A 154 -7.22 9.16 12.24
C VAL A 154 -8.68 8.73 12.05
N MET A 155 -9.47 9.52 11.32
CA MET A 155 -10.84 9.15 10.99
C MET A 155 -10.91 7.88 10.15
N ALA A 156 -9.97 7.68 9.22
CA ALA A 156 -9.87 6.46 8.41
C ALA A 156 -9.60 5.23 9.29
N CYS A 157 -8.78 5.31 10.33
CA CYS A 157 -8.62 4.23 11.31
C CYS A 157 -9.96 3.79 11.92
N GLY A 158 -10.81 4.75 12.26
CA GLY A 158 -12.16 4.49 12.79
C GLY A 158 -13.08 3.83 11.77
N LEU A 159 -13.06 4.27 10.51
CA LEU A 159 -13.83 3.68 9.42
C LEU A 159 -13.40 2.24 9.12
N LEU A 160 -12.11 2.00 9.07
CA LEU A 160 -11.48 0.70 8.82
C LEU A 160 -11.57 -0.23 10.03
N LYS A 161 -11.74 0.31 11.24
CA LYS A 161 -11.72 -0.41 12.52
C LYS A 161 -10.42 -1.21 12.72
N CYS A 162 -9.29 -0.69 12.24
CA CYS A 162 -8.00 -1.36 12.36
C CYS A 162 -7.48 -1.32 13.80
N SER A 163 -6.80 -2.40 14.21
CA SER A 163 -6.18 -2.48 15.54
C SER A 163 -4.85 -1.73 15.60
N HIS A 164 -4.14 -1.67 14.47
CA HIS A 164 -2.85 -1.03 14.35
C HIS A 164 -2.80 -0.14 13.09
N VAL A 165 -2.00 0.90 13.14
CA VAL A 165 -1.77 1.77 12.00
C VAL A 165 -0.29 2.11 11.83
N ILE A 166 0.18 2.04 10.59
CA ILE A 166 1.50 2.47 10.15
C ILE A 166 1.29 3.70 9.28
N PRO A 167 1.77 4.88 9.71
CA PRO A 167 1.74 6.08 8.89
C PRO A 167 2.77 5.98 7.76
N MET A 168 2.40 6.42 6.57
CA MET A 168 3.27 6.45 5.40
C MET A 168 3.11 7.76 4.62
N HIS A 169 3.90 7.94 3.56
CA HIS A 169 3.85 9.05 2.62
C HIS A 169 3.99 10.43 3.29
N PHE A 170 5.01 10.59 4.14
CA PHE A 170 5.39 11.85 4.79
C PHE A 170 6.91 11.97 4.84
N GLY A 171 7.41 13.17 5.11
CA GLY A 171 8.84 13.44 5.32
C GLY A 171 9.72 13.48 4.06
N THR A 172 9.20 13.15 2.88
CA THR A 172 9.96 13.04 1.63
C THR A 172 9.95 14.33 0.80
N PHE A 173 8.81 14.98 0.68
CA PHE A 173 8.65 16.22 -0.09
C PHE A 173 8.43 17.42 0.83
N PRO A 174 8.94 18.62 0.49
CA PRO A 174 8.85 19.82 1.36
C PRO A 174 7.42 20.26 1.74
N VAL A 175 6.41 19.88 0.92
CA VAL A 175 5.01 20.25 1.13
C VAL A 175 4.25 19.28 2.03
N LEU A 176 4.86 18.14 2.36
CA LEU A 176 4.24 17.12 3.20
C LEU A 176 4.50 17.37 4.69
N GLU A 177 3.71 16.74 5.56
CA GLU A 177 4.03 16.64 6.98
C GLU A 177 5.47 16.11 7.16
N LYS A 178 6.23 16.71 8.07
CA LYS A 178 7.65 16.35 8.26
C LYS A 178 7.83 15.02 8.98
N ASP A 179 6.92 14.73 9.91
CA ASP A 179 6.95 13.55 10.77
C ASP A 179 5.53 13.14 11.18
N SER A 180 5.41 12.05 11.90
CA SER A 180 4.14 11.51 12.36
C SER A 180 3.66 12.04 13.72
N SER A 181 4.28 13.05 14.32
CA SER A 181 4.00 13.51 15.67
C SER A 181 2.57 14.06 15.84
N ARG A 182 2.08 14.83 14.87
CA ARG A 182 0.70 15.35 14.86
C ARG A 182 -0.32 14.22 14.73
N PHE A 183 -0.03 13.24 13.88
CA PHE A 183 -0.86 12.05 13.73
C PHE A 183 -0.90 11.24 15.03
N ALA A 184 0.25 11.00 15.66
CA ALA A 184 0.35 10.28 16.94
C ALA A 184 -0.46 10.93 18.05
N ALA A 185 -0.37 12.26 18.18
CA ALA A 185 -1.11 13.01 19.18
C ALA A 185 -2.63 12.92 18.98
N GLU A 186 -3.10 13.10 17.73
CA GLU A 186 -4.52 13.03 17.40
C GLU A 186 -5.07 11.60 17.52
N LEU A 187 -4.32 10.59 17.05
CA LEU A 187 -4.71 9.19 17.18
C LEU A 187 -4.90 8.77 18.63
N LYS A 188 -3.97 9.14 19.50
CA LYS A 188 -4.06 8.84 20.93
C LYS A 188 -5.31 9.45 21.58
N LYS A 189 -5.72 10.62 21.13
CA LYS A 189 -6.88 11.35 21.64
C LYS A 189 -8.20 10.75 21.14
N GLU A 190 -8.32 10.56 19.83
CA GLU A 190 -9.58 10.21 19.17
C GLU A 190 -9.80 8.69 19.02
N MET A 191 -8.71 7.92 18.95
CA MET A 191 -8.74 6.48 18.68
C MET A 191 -7.80 5.70 19.63
N PRO A 192 -8.01 5.77 20.97
CA PRO A 192 -7.11 5.15 21.96
C PRO A 192 -7.02 3.62 21.85
N GLY A 193 -7.95 2.98 21.14
CA GLY A 193 -7.94 1.55 20.86
C GLY A 193 -7.12 1.14 19.62
N CYS A 194 -6.60 2.09 18.84
CA CYS A 194 -5.76 1.84 17.68
C CYS A 194 -4.30 2.13 18.04
N THR A 195 -3.44 1.14 17.89
CA THR A 195 -2.01 1.26 18.22
C THR A 195 -1.23 1.83 17.05
N LEU A 196 -0.51 2.92 17.28
CA LEU A 196 0.46 3.46 16.32
C LEU A 196 1.72 2.59 16.28
N LEU A 197 2.14 2.22 15.08
CA LEU A 197 3.38 1.53 14.80
C LEU A 197 4.27 2.44 13.92
N PRO A 198 5.08 3.32 14.51
CA PRO A 198 5.97 4.18 13.74
C PRO A 198 7.11 3.32 13.20
N LEU A 199 7.14 3.15 11.87
CA LEU A 199 8.26 2.49 11.19
C LEU A 199 9.17 3.54 10.56
N GLU A 200 10.46 3.44 10.87
CA GLU A 200 11.49 4.13 10.12
C GLU A 200 11.84 3.33 8.86
N PRO A 201 12.25 3.99 7.76
CA PRO A 201 12.74 3.31 6.58
C PRO A 201 13.81 2.25 6.92
N GLY A 202 13.71 1.07 6.33
CA GLY A 202 14.60 -0.06 6.60
C GLY A 202 14.33 -0.82 7.90
N LYS A 203 13.32 -0.44 8.69
CA LYS A 203 12.91 -1.17 9.90
C LYS A 203 11.71 -2.07 9.64
N SER A 204 11.54 -3.07 10.49
CA SER A 204 10.44 -4.02 10.44
C SER A 204 9.70 -4.12 11.76
N VAL A 205 8.46 -4.56 11.71
CA VAL A 205 7.65 -4.95 12.86
C VAL A 205 7.12 -6.36 12.65
N THR A 206 7.13 -7.17 13.70
CA THR A 206 6.58 -8.53 13.68
C THR A 206 5.29 -8.57 14.47
N PHE A 207 4.25 -9.16 13.89
CA PHE A 207 3.00 -9.46 14.56
C PHE A 207 3.03 -10.90 15.04
N SER A 208 2.77 -11.11 16.34
CA SER A 208 2.47 -12.43 16.91
C SER A 208 0.97 -12.52 17.17
N HIS A 209 0.35 -13.58 16.69
CA HIS A 209 -1.05 -13.92 16.96
C HIS A 209 -1.20 -14.58 18.32
#